data_8f85387ec63b5cd677744471f05fd5df
#
_entry.id   8f85387ec63b5cd677744471f05fd5df
#
_cell.length_a   1.000
_cell.length_b   1.000
_cell.length_c   1.000
_cell.angle_alpha   90.00
_cell.angle_beta   90.00
_cell.angle_gamma   90.00
#
_symmetry.space_group_name_H-M   'P 1'
#
loop_
_entity.id
_entity.type
_entity.pdbx_description
1 polymer ?
#
loop_
_entity_poly.entity_id
_entity_poly.type
_entity_poly.pdbx_seq_one_letter_code
_entity_poly.pdbx_strand_id
1 'polypeptide(L)'
;EPIIHDNKLVNRKVSVTIWLNDPDEYEGGELIVKVGNQETIHKPKKGTALIYSTGLLHKVNPVTKGDRKVAVAWYESRIEDTFMRNAMVDYGLMLDELTPNLTKDQLFQLENFRVKMVREYGKR
;
A
#
# COMPACT_ATOMS: atom_id res chain seq x y z
N GLU A 1 -7.27 6.94 5.82
CA GLU A 1 -8.19 8.05 5.50
C GLU A 1 -9.52 7.47 5.03
N PRO A 2 -10.65 7.79 5.70
CA PRO A 2 -11.95 7.29 5.30
C PRO A 2 -12.49 8.03 4.08
N ILE A 3 -13.10 7.28 3.18
CA ILE A 3 -13.89 7.82 2.05
C ILE A 3 -15.19 7.04 1.93
N ILE A 4 -16.17 7.63 1.25
CA ILE A 4 -17.41 6.95 0.90
C ILE A 4 -17.29 6.46 -0.54
N HIS A 5 -17.45 5.17 -0.74
CA HIS A 5 -17.48 4.54 -2.05
C HIS A 5 -18.65 3.56 -2.09
N ASP A 6 -19.51 3.68 -3.09
CA ASP A 6 -20.73 2.87 -3.24
C ASP A 6 -21.57 2.82 -1.94
N ASN A 7 -21.74 3.98 -1.30
CA ASN A 7 -22.47 4.15 -0.03
C ASN A 7 -21.88 3.36 1.15
N LYS A 8 -20.62 2.95 1.06
CA LYS A 8 -19.89 2.31 2.14
C LYS A 8 -18.71 3.17 2.58
N LEU A 9 -18.49 3.22 3.88
CA LEU A 9 -17.31 3.86 4.43
C LEU A 9 -16.10 2.92 4.20
N VAL A 10 -15.15 3.40 3.41
CA VAL A 10 -13.90 2.68 3.13
C VAL A 10 -12.76 3.38 3.85
N ASN A 11 -12.02 2.65 4.65
CA ASN A 11 -10.87 3.17 5.38
C ASN A 11 -9.58 2.84 4.64
N ARG A 12 -9.14 3.77 3.79
CA ARG A 12 -7.93 3.61 2.98
C ARG A 12 -6.69 3.58 3.87
N LYS A 13 -5.86 2.56 3.69
CA LYS A 13 -4.61 2.38 4.46
C LYS A 13 -3.37 2.57 3.59
N VAL A 14 -3.42 2.08 2.37
CA VAL A 14 -2.30 2.10 1.44
C VAL A 14 -2.77 2.66 0.11
N SER A 15 -2.00 3.60 -0.42
CA SER A 15 -2.21 4.17 -1.76
C SER A 15 -1.16 3.62 -2.72
N VAL A 16 -1.60 3.36 -3.95
CA VAL A 16 -0.71 2.97 -5.05
C VAL A 16 -0.97 3.94 -6.21
N THR A 17 0.09 4.53 -6.73
CA THR A 17 0.06 5.34 -7.94
C THR A 17 0.90 4.67 -9.00
N ILE A 18 0.33 4.42 -10.17
CA ILE A 18 1.02 3.85 -11.33
C ILE A 18 1.04 4.89 -12.43
N TRP A 19 2.23 5.27 -12.90
CA TRP A 19 2.37 6.23 -13.98
C TRP A 19 2.11 5.57 -15.32
N LEU A 20 1.21 6.16 -16.11
CA LEU A 20 0.77 5.64 -17.41
C LEU A 20 1.44 6.34 -18.59
N ASN A 21 2.19 7.42 -18.33
CA ASN A 21 3.00 8.09 -19.33
C ASN A 21 4.35 8.53 -18.78
N ASP A 22 5.25 8.91 -19.67
CA ASP A 22 6.61 9.28 -19.32
C ASP A 22 6.71 10.71 -18.78
N PRO A 23 7.74 11.02 -17.96
CA PRO A 23 7.86 12.34 -17.34
C PRO A 23 8.12 13.49 -18.32
N ASP A 24 8.58 13.22 -19.54
CA ASP A 24 8.79 14.24 -20.58
C ASP A 24 7.51 14.59 -21.35
N GLU A 25 6.42 13.87 -21.14
CA GLU A 25 5.12 14.13 -21.78
C GLU A 25 4.31 15.23 -21.09
N TYR A 26 4.76 15.72 -19.93
CA TYR A 26 4.10 16.79 -19.18
C TYR A 26 5.09 17.58 -18.34
N GLU A 27 4.73 18.82 -17.99
CA GLU A 27 5.51 19.70 -17.12
C GLU A 27 4.77 19.87 -15.79
N GLY A 28 5.53 19.90 -14.68
CA GLY A 28 4.96 19.88 -13.33
C GLY A 28 4.44 18.50 -12.97
N GLY A 29 3.43 18.44 -12.12
CA GLY A 29 2.76 17.20 -11.78
C GLY A 29 3.55 16.25 -10.92
N GLU A 30 4.61 16.70 -10.24
CA GLU A 30 5.38 15.87 -9.31
C GLU A 30 4.49 15.44 -8.14
N LEU A 31 4.56 14.17 -7.77
CA LEU A 31 3.98 13.66 -6.53
C LEU A 31 4.96 13.89 -5.39
N ILE A 32 4.56 14.68 -4.41
CA ILE A 32 5.34 14.95 -3.21
C ILE A 32 4.77 14.15 -2.04
N VAL A 33 5.60 13.34 -1.41
CA VAL A 33 5.23 12.58 -0.20
C VAL A 33 6.14 13.00 0.94
N LYS A 34 5.55 13.37 2.07
CA LYS A 34 6.28 13.79 3.25
C LYS A 34 6.38 12.64 4.25
N VAL A 35 7.61 12.27 4.58
CA VAL A 35 7.91 11.26 5.60
C VAL A 35 8.71 11.94 6.71
N GLY A 36 8.09 12.15 7.87
CA GLY A 36 8.69 12.96 8.93
C GLY A 36 8.93 14.40 8.46
N ASN A 37 10.18 14.85 8.51
CA ASN A 37 10.57 16.19 8.05
C ASN A 37 11.14 16.20 6.62
N GLN A 38 11.13 15.06 5.94
CA GLN A 38 11.68 14.94 4.60
C GLN A 38 10.56 14.81 3.56
N GLU A 39 10.72 15.52 2.46
CA GLU A 39 9.88 15.38 1.29
C GLU A 39 10.59 14.56 0.22
N THR A 40 9.88 13.60 -0.35
CA THR A 40 10.34 12.87 -1.52
C THR A 40 9.54 13.30 -2.74
N ILE A 41 10.22 13.50 -3.87
CA ILE A 41 9.64 14.02 -5.10
C ILE A 41 9.65 12.90 -6.13
N HIS A 42 8.48 12.60 -6.71
CA HIS A 42 8.31 11.49 -7.62
C HIS A 42 7.72 11.95 -8.96
N LYS A 43 8.47 11.69 -10.02
CA LYS A 43 8.05 11.87 -11.41
C LYS A 43 8.75 10.81 -12.27
N PRO A 44 8.39 9.53 -12.07
CA PRO A 44 9.10 8.43 -12.69
C PRO A 44 8.60 8.11 -14.09
N LYS A 45 9.27 7.15 -14.72
CA LYS A 45 8.91 6.63 -16.04
C LYS A 45 7.58 5.87 -16.00
N LYS A 46 6.93 5.82 -17.14
CA LYS A 46 5.76 4.99 -17.41
C LYS A 46 5.96 3.57 -16.90
N GLY A 47 4.95 3.02 -16.26
CA GLY A 47 4.96 1.66 -15.69
C GLY A 47 5.53 1.57 -14.28
N THR A 48 6.06 2.66 -13.72
CA THR A 48 6.52 2.70 -12.32
C THR A 48 5.31 2.80 -11.39
N ALA A 49 5.35 2.07 -10.31
CA ALA A 49 4.36 2.15 -9.23
C ALA A 49 5.02 2.67 -7.95
N LEU A 50 4.36 3.61 -7.29
CA LEU A 50 4.73 4.05 -5.94
C LEU A 50 3.64 3.60 -4.97
N ILE A 51 4.07 2.92 -3.92
CA ILE A 51 3.20 2.45 -2.84
C ILE A 51 3.55 3.24 -1.58
N TYR A 52 2.57 3.86 -0.97
CA TYR A 52 2.79 4.66 0.24
C TYR A 52 1.57 4.61 1.16
N SER A 53 1.81 4.86 2.45
CA SER A 53 0.71 4.97 3.41
C SER A 53 -0.19 6.15 3.07
N THR A 54 -1.49 5.92 2.97
CA THR A 54 -2.46 6.98 2.67
C THR A 54 -2.45 8.09 3.74
N GLY A 55 -2.07 7.76 4.97
CA GLY A 55 -1.98 8.73 6.06
C GLY A 55 -0.81 9.69 5.98
N LEU A 56 0.18 9.45 5.12
CA LEU A 56 1.29 10.39 4.90
C LEU A 56 0.77 11.64 4.20
N LEU A 57 1.29 12.80 4.61
CA LEU A 57 1.00 14.05 3.92
C LEU A 57 1.57 14.00 2.50
N HIS A 58 0.72 14.22 1.52
CA HIS A 58 1.13 14.15 0.11
C HIS A 58 0.32 15.11 -0.74
N LYS A 59 0.90 15.52 -1.84
CA LYS A 59 0.26 16.39 -2.82
C LYS A 59 0.82 16.14 -4.22
N VAL A 60 0.08 16.56 -5.23
CA VAL A 60 0.55 16.63 -6.62
C VAL A 60 0.72 18.09 -6.99
N ASN A 61 1.91 18.48 -7.47
CA ASN A 61 2.15 19.81 -7.98
C ASN A 61 1.31 20.07 -9.24
N PRO A 62 0.94 21.33 -9.52
CA PRO A 62 0.19 21.65 -10.73
C PRO A 62 0.88 21.17 -12.00
N VAL A 63 0.12 20.60 -12.92
CA VAL A 63 0.57 20.30 -14.29
C VAL A 63 0.44 21.58 -15.09
N THR A 64 1.54 22.06 -15.64
CA THR A 64 1.59 23.33 -16.39
C THR A 64 1.56 23.14 -17.90
N LYS A 65 1.87 21.94 -18.39
CA LYS A 65 1.84 21.59 -19.80
C LYS A 65 1.67 20.09 -19.97
N GLY A 66 0.94 19.68 -20.98
CA GLY A 66 0.66 18.26 -21.25
C GLY A 66 -0.33 17.66 -20.26
N ASP A 67 -0.42 16.35 -20.25
CA ASP A 67 -1.33 15.59 -19.40
C ASP A 67 -0.55 14.61 -18.54
N ARG A 68 -0.80 14.63 -17.24
CA ARG A 68 -0.32 13.61 -16.31
C ARG A 68 -1.34 12.48 -16.25
N LYS A 69 -0.95 11.29 -16.67
CA LYS A 69 -1.82 10.11 -16.69
C LYS A 69 -1.35 9.09 -15.69
N VAL A 70 -2.20 8.78 -14.72
CA VAL A 70 -1.92 7.80 -13.67
C VAL A 70 -3.13 6.92 -13.42
N ALA A 71 -2.87 5.70 -12.97
CA ALA A 71 -3.86 4.85 -12.32
C ALA A 71 -3.62 4.90 -10.82
N VAL A 72 -4.68 5.02 -10.05
CA VAL A 72 -4.60 5.00 -8.58
C VAL A 72 -5.42 3.86 -8.02
N ALA A 73 -4.92 3.26 -6.95
CA ALA A 73 -5.63 2.24 -6.20
C ALA A 73 -5.41 2.46 -4.71
N TRP A 74 -6.37 2.04 -3.92
CA TRP A 74 -6.28 2.06 -2.47
C TRP A 74 -6.56 0.67 -1.93
N TYR A 75 -5.81 0.32 -0.90
CA TYR A 75 -6.01 -0.92 -0.18
C TYR A 75 -6.48 -0.64 1.22
N GLU A 76 -7.44 -1.41 1.66
CA GLU A 76 -7.94 -1.40 3.02
C GLU A 76 -7.36 -2.59 3.76
N SER A 77 -6.89 -2.37 5.00
CA SER A 77 -6.49 -3.48 5.85
C SER A 77 -7.72 -4.26 6.30
N ARG A 78 -7.68 -5.58 6.22
CA ARG A 78 -8.70 -6.45 6.79
C ARG A 78 -8.66 -6.47 8.31
N ILE A 79 -7.50 -6.14 8.89
CA ILE A 79 -7.31 -6.09 10.34
C ILE A 79 -7.29 -4.62 10.76
N GLU A 80 -8.30 -4.20 11.53
CA GLU A 80 -8.42 -2.81 12.00
C GLU A 80 -7.45 -2.47 13.09
N ASP A 81 -7.25 -3.38 14.05
CA ASP A 81 -6.34 -3.18 15.15
C ASP A 81 -4.90 -3.05 14.66
N THR A 82 -4.27 -1.93 14.97
CA THR A 82 -2.91 -1.63 14.48
C THR A 82 -1.87 -2.60 15.04
N PHE A 83 -1.98 -2.94 16.31
CA PHE A 83 -1.06 -3.91 16.93
C PHE A 83 -1.18 -5.28 16.26
N MET A 84 -2.40 -5.78 16.10
CA MET A 84 -2.64 -7.08 15.48
C MET A 84 -2.21 -7.09 14.01
N ARG A 85 -2.46 -6.01 13.27
CA ARG A 85 -2.00 -5.88 11.89
C ARG A 85 -0.49 -5.96 11.80
N ASN A 86 0.23 -5.22 12.63
CA ASN A 86 1.69 -5.23 12.65
C ASN A 86 2.22 -6.60 13.07
N ALA A 87 1.62 -7.23 14.06
CA ALA A 87 1.98 -8.58 14.48
C ALA A 87 1.83 -9.60 13.36
N MET A 88 0.75 -9.50 12.56
CA MET A 88 0.54 -10.40 11.43
C MET A 88 1.52 -10.15 10.28
N VAL A 89 1.93 -8.90 10.05
CA VAL A 89 2.99 -8.58 9.09
C VAL A 89 4.31 -9.17 9.54
N ASP A 90 4.69 -8.99 10.80
CA ASP A 90 5.93 -9.54 11.37
C ASP A 90 5.93 -11.07 11.31
N TYR A 91 4.80 -11.69 11.63
CA TYR A 91 4.63 -13.13 11.52
C TYR A 91 4.85 -13.62 10.09
N GLY A 92 4.26 -12.95 9.09
CA GLY A 92 4.43 -13.30 7.68
C GLY A 92 5.87 -13.19 7.21
N LEU A 93 6.58 -12.13 7.62
CA LEU A 93 8.00 -11.94 7.28
C LEU A 93 8.88 -13.04 7.90
N MET A 94 8.65 -13.39 9.18
CA MET A 94 9.36 -14.47 9.84
C MET A 94 9.08 -15.82 9.16
N LEU A 95 7.84 -16.08 8.79
CA LEU A 95 7.46 -17.30 8.10
C LEU A 95 8.15 -17.42 6.75
N ASP A 96 8.20 -16.34 5.97
CA ASP A 96 8.89 -16.32 4.68
C ASP A 96 10.38 -16.63 4.83
N GLU A 97 11.02 -16.11 5.87
CA GLU A 97 12.42 -16.37 6.17
C GLU A 97 12.67 -17.83 6.57
N LEU A 98 11.76 -18.43 7.33
CA LEU A 98 11.88 -19.80 7.83
C LEU A 98 11.45 -20.87 6.83
N THR A 99 10.63 -20.52 5.84
CA THR A 99 10.01 -21.46 4.90
C THR A 99 11.01 -22.44 4.25
N PRO A 100 12.21 -22.03 3.81
CA PRO A 100 13.15 -22.97 3.20
C PRO A 100 13.60 -24.11 4.12
N ASN A 101 13.50 -23.92 5.44
CA ASN A 101 13.93 -24.87 6.46
C ASN A 101 12.79 -25.65 7.13
N LEU A 102 11.55 -25.42 6.67
CA LEU A 102 10.37 -26.06 7.23
C LEU A 102 9.96 -27.30 6.43
N THR A 103 9.43 -28.29 7.12
CA THR A 103 8.72 -29.39 6.47
C THR A 103 7.39 -28.89 5.90
N LYS A 104 6.81 -29.64 4.96
CA LYS A 104 5.47 -29.32 4.44
C LYS A 104 4.41 -29.26 5.52
N ASP A 105 4.45 -30.18 6.49
CA ASP A 105 3.51 -30.21 7.60
C ASP A 105 3.68 -29.01 8.51
N GLN A 106 4.92 -28.62 8.83
CA GLN A 106 5.20 -27.43 9.63
C GLN A 106 4.70 -26.17 8.93
N LEU A 107 4.98 -26.02 7.66
CA LEU A 107 4.51 -24.88 6.87
C LEU A 107 2.98 -24.83 6.84
N PHE A 108 2.32 -25.96 6.62
CA PHE A 108 0.85 -26.04 6.66
C PHE A 108 0.28 -25.59 8.00
N GLN A 109 0.84 -26.03 9.11
CA GLN A 109 0.39 -25.64 10.45
C GLN A 109 0.56 -24.14 10.70
N LEU A 110 1.70 -23.57 10.31
CA LEU A 110 1.99 -22.15 10.49
C LEU A 110 1.10 -21.28 9.61
N GLU A 111 0.88 -21.67 8.36
CA GLU A 111 -0.06 -20.98 7.46
C GLU A 111 -1.51 -21.09 7.97
N ASN A 112 -1.89 -22.22 8.50
CA ASN A 112 -3.22 -22.41 9.09
C ASN A 112 -3.43 -21.51 10.31
N PHE A 113 -2.41 -21.33 11.13
CA PHE A 113 -2.45 -20.38 12.25
C PHE A 113 -2.69 -18.95 11.72
N ARG A 114 -1.95 -18.53 10.71
CA ARG A 114 -2.12 -17.20 10.09
C ARG A 114 -3.55 -17.00 9.56
N VAL A 115 -4.09 -18.00 8.87
CA VAL A 115 -5.46 -17.96 8.34
C VAL A 115 -6.49 -17.83 9.48
N LYS A 116 -6.31 -18.56 10.57
CA LYS A 116 -7.20 -18.47 11.74
C LYS A 116 -7.16 -17.08 12.37
N MET A 117 -5.97 -16.50 12.50
CA MET A 117 -5.81 -15.16 13.08
C MET A 117 -6.46 -14.09 12.20
N VAL A 118 -6.26 -14.14 10.88
CA VAL A 118 -6.89 -13.21 9.94
C VAL A 118 -8.41 -13.38 9.94
N ARG A 119 -8.89 -14.60 10.08
CA ARG A 119 -10.35 -14.88 10.14
C ARG A 119 -10.98 -14.29 11.40
N GLU A 120 -10.30 -14.42 12.55
CA GLU A 120 -10.80 -13.92 13.83
C GLU A 120 -10.76 -12.40 13.93
N TYR A 121 -9.63 -11.80 13.55
CA TYR A 121 -9.39 -10.37 13.72
C TYR A 121 -9.60 -9.55 12.46
N GLY A 122 -9.79 -10.20 11.32
CA GLY A 122 -10.05 -9.53 10.06
C GLY A 122 -11.50 -9.05 9.95
N LYS A 123 -11.72 -8.02 9.17
CA LYS A 123 -13.05 -7.54 8.83
C LYS A 123 -13.82 -8.57 8.02
N ARG A 124 -15.08 -8.65 8.25
CA ARG A 124 -16.02 -9.47 7.49
C ARG A 124 -16.81 -8.62 6.50
#